data_f3a760def64442c72611caf30a75d686
#
_entry.id   f3a760def64442c72611caf30a75d686
#
_cell.length_a   1.000
_cell.length_b   1.000
_cell.length_c   1.000
_cell.angle_alpha   90.00
_cell.angle_beta   90.00
_cell.angle_gamma   90.00
#
_symmetry.space_group_name_H-M   'P 1'
#
loop_
_entity.id
_entity.type
_entity.pdbx_description
1 polymer ?
#
loop_
_entity_poly.entity_id
_entity_poly.type
_entity_poly.pdbx_seq_one_letter_code
_entity_poly.pdbx_strand_id
1 'polypeptide(L)'
;MSKFEIVKREDFSDVTYLLEVRHPMMAKAAQPGQFVIVMLHDHSERIPLTIADFNHEKGTITLVIQAVGKSTKEMQQVCKVGTSLYGMVGPMGGKGHG
;
A
#
# COMPACT_ATOMS: atom_id res chain seq x y z
N MET A 1 -15.44 -11.75 2.05
CA MET A 1 -15.01 -10.91 1.19
C MET A 1 -13.64 -10.48 1.38
N SER A 2 -12.95 -10.44 0.44
CA SER A 2 -11.56 -10.23 0.61
C SER A 2 -11.27 -8.79 0.88
N LYS A 3 -10.35 -8.53 1.69
CA LYS A 3 -9.83 -7.22 1.86
C LYS A 3 -8.77 -7.03 0.81
N PHE A 4 -7.79 -6.21 1.06
CA PHE A 4 -6.76 -5.91 0.10
C PHE A 4 -5.56 -6.78 0.43
N GLU A 5 -5.43 -7.86 -0.29
CA GLU A 5 -4.47 -8.90 0.04
C GLU A 5 -3.05 -8.52 -0.35
N ILE A 6 -2.10 -8.81 0.54
CA ILE A 6 -0.70 -8.58 0.27
C ILE A 6 -0.17 -9.80 -0.47
N VAL A 7 0.28 -9.61 -1.70
CA VAL A 7 0.72 -10.72 -2.54
C VAL A 7 2.23 -10.81 -2.65
N LYS A 8 2.96 -9.79 -2.19
CA LYS A 8 4.41 -9.82 -2.19
C LYS A 8 4.94 -8.94 -1.08
N ARG A 9 6.03 -9.34 -0.47
CA ARG A 9 6.73 -8.56 0.53
C ARG A 9 8.22 -8.70 0.30
N GLU A 10 8.94 -7.58 0.37
CA GLU A 10 10.38 -7.61 0.23
C GLU A 10 10.99 -6.63 1.21
N ASP A 11 11.98 -7.06 1.99
CA ASP A 11 12.62 -6.18 2.95
C ASP A 11 13.94 -5.73 2.38
N PHE A 12 14.10 -4.41 2.19
CA PHE A 12 15.33 -3.86 1.66
C PHE A 12 16.34 -3.58 2.78
N SER A 13 15.86 -3.27 3.97
CA SER A 13 16.74 -3.00 5.12
C SER A 13 15.92 -3.21 6.37
N ASP A 14 16.46 -2.87 7.52
CA ASP A 14 15.75 -3.01 8.77
C ASP A 14 14.53 -2.11 8.84
N VAL A 15 14.52 -1.01 8.09
CA VAL A 15 13.43 -0.06 8.18
C VAL A 15 12.69 0.16 6.87
N THR A 16 13.17 -0.35 5.75
CA THR A 16 12.52 -0.10 4.46
C THR A 16 12.06 -1.42 3.87
N TYR A 17 10.79 -1.49 3.50
CA TYR A 17 10.22 -2.70 2.94
C TYR A 17 9.20 -2.37 1.86
N LEU A 18 8.93 -3.34 1.02
CA LEU A 18 8.02 -3.22 -0.11
C LEU A 18 6.85 -4.15 0.11
N LEU A 19 5.66 -3.66 -0.21
CA LEU A 19 4.46 -4.48 -0.23
C LEU A 19 3.80 -4.34 -1.60
N GLU A 20 3.38 -5.46 -2.17
CA GLU A 20 2.54 -5.43 -3.35
C GLU A 20 1.17 -5.90 -2.92
N VAL A 21 0.15 -5.07 -3.16
CA VAL A 21 -1.20 -5.28 -2.64
C VAL A 21 -2.16 -5.41 -3.80
N ARG A 22 -3.06 -6.39 -3.73
CA ARG A 22 -4.02 -6.60 -4.80
C ARG A 22 -5.17 -5.62 -4.68
N HIS A 23 -5.37 -4.81 -5.65
CA HIS A 23 -6.49 -3.86 -5.73
C HIS A 23 -6.71 -3.53 -7.21
N PRO A 24 -7.44 -4.36 -7.94
CA PRO A 24 -7.54 -4.19 -9.40
C PRO A 24 -8.07 -2.85 -9.85
N MET A 25 -9.08 -2.30 -9.17
CA MET A 25 -9.64 -1.03 -9.60
C MET A 25 -8.63 0.10 -9.40
N MET A 26 -7.91 0.08 -8.29
CA MET A 26 -6.91 1.11 -8.04
C MET A 26 -5.75 0.97 -9.01
N ALA A 27 -5.36 -0.26 -9.33
CA ALA A 27 -4.27 -0.49 -10.27
C ALA A 27 -4.58 0.07 -11.64
N LYS A 28 -5.86 0.03 -12.05
CA LYS A 28 -6.24 0.61 -13.32
C LYS A 28 -6.14 2.12 -13.30
N ALA A 29 -6.41 2.76 -12.19
CA ALA A 29 -6.44 4.22 -12.11
C ALA A 29 -5.12 4.82 -11.67
N ALA A 30 -4.18 4.01 -11.19
CA ALA A 30 -2.97 4.54 -10.58
C ALA A 30 -2.04 5.19 -11.58
N GLN A 31 -1.37 6.24 -11.14
CA GLN A 31 -0.35 6.92 -11.93
C GLN A 31 0.84 7.21 -11.02
N PRO A 32 2.03 7.33 -11.59
CA PRO A 32 3.21 7.61 -10.77
C PRO A 32 3.05 8.91 -9.99
N GLY A 33 3.53 8.91 -8.77
CA GLY A 33 3.47 10.11 -7.94
C GLY A 33 2.22 10.26 -7.13
N GLN A 34 1.23 9.40 -7.35
CA GLN A 34 0.04 9.44 -6.54
C GLN A 34 0.27 8.71 -5.23
N PHE A 35 -0.65 8.87 -4.29
CA PHE A 35 -0.55 8.18 -3.01
C PHE A 35 -1.88 7.52 -2.66
N VAL A 36 -1.83 6.63 -1.70
CA VAL A 36 -3.01 5.93 -1.20
C VAL A 36 -3.03 6.06 0.30
N ILE A 37 -4.22 5.89 0.88
CA ILE A 37 -4.37 5.85 2.33
C ILE A 37 -4.68 4.42 2.70
N VAL A 38 -3.89 3.83 3.58
CA VAL A 38 -4.12 2.46 4.03
C VAL A 38 -4.50 2.43 5.50
N MET A 39 -5.26 1.42 5.88
CA MET A 39 -5.66 1.19 7.27
C MET A 39 -5.41 -0.27 7.58
N LEU A 40 -4.76 -0.54 8.72
CA LEU A 40 -4.49 -1.91 9.12
C LEU A 40 -5.72 -2.58 9.71
N HIS A 41 -6.48 -1.85 10.47
CA HIS A 41 -7.66 -2.35 11.15
C HIS A 41 -8.76 -1.33 11.13
N ASP A 42 -9.96 -1.74 11.48
CA ASP A 42 -11.04 -0.81 11.71
C ASP A 42 -10.64 0.12 12.84
N HIS A 43 -10.85 1.40 12.66
CA HIS A 43 -10.49 2.43 13.65
C HIS A 43 -8.98 2.61 13.80
N SER A 44 -8.16 2.09 12.92
CA SER A 44 -6.74 2.35 13.01
C SER A 44 -6.40 3.67 12.34
N GLU A 45 -5.17 4.09 12.52
CA GLU A 45 -4.69 5.31 11.91
C GLU A 45 -4.68 5.17 10.39
N ARG A 46 -4.97 6.24 9.71
CA ARG A 46 -4.89 6.26 8.25
C ARG A 46 -3.48 6.64 7.85
N ILE A 47 -2.86 5.81 7.06
CA ILE A 47 -1.45 5.97 6.72
C ILE A 47 -1.32 6.29 5.24
N PRO A 48 -0.83 7.50 4.89
CA PRO A 48 -0.64 7.84 3.48
C PRO A 48 0.67 7.25 2.98
N LEU A 49 0.62 6.59 1.84
CA LEU A 49 1.80 5.96 1.26
C LEU A 49 1.85 6.27 -0.23
N THR A 50 3.03 6.58 -0.73
CA THR A 50 3.21 6.89 -2.14
C THR A 50 3.22 5.60 -2.95
N ILE A 51 2.55 5.64 -4.10
CA ILE A 51 2.56 4.51 -5.01
C ILE A 51 3.90 4.46 -5.71
N ALA A 52 4.64 3.36 -5.51
CA ALA A 52 5.94 3.21 -6.14
C ALA A 52 5.81 2.58 -7.53
N ASP A 53 4.83 1.73 -7.71
CA ASP A 53 4.63 1.05 -8.99
C ASP A 53 3.23 0.45 -9.01
N PHE A 54 2.80 -0.02 -10.16
CA PHE A 54 1.52 -0.70 -10.28
C PHE A 54 1.58 -1.65 -11.46
N ASN A 55 0.69 -2.63 -11.46
CA ASN A 55 0.63 -3.59 -12.55
C ASN A 55 -0.82 -3.77 -12.93
N HIS A 56 -1.19 -3.26 -14.10
CA HIS A 56 -2.58 -3.32 -14.54
C HIS A 56 -3.04 -4.75 -14.78
N GLU A 57 -2.16 -5.60 -15.29
CA GLU A 57 -2.57 -6.97 -15.58
C GLU A 57 -2.78 -7.80 -14.34
N LYS A 58 -1.91 -7.64 -13.36
CA LYS A 58 -2.08 -8.36 -12.12
C LYS A 58 -3.07 -7.69 -11.18
N GLY A 59 -3.38 -6.44 -11.42
CA GLY A 59 -4.28 -5.70 -10.54
C GLY A 59 -3.64 -5.41 -9.20
N THR A 60 -2.37 -5.02 -9.19
CA THR A 60 -1.65 -4.79 -7.94
C THR A 60 -1.03 -3.41 -7.89
N ILE A 61 -0.83 -2.92 -6.67
CA ILE A 61 -0.18 -1.65 -6.37
C ILE A 61 1.03 -1.97 -5.51
N THR A 62 2.16 -1.37 -5.82
CA THR A 62 3.39 -1.56 -5.05
C THR A 62 3.66 -0.33 -4.19
N LEU A 63 3.88 -0.56 -2.91
CA LEU A 63 4.15 0.49 -1.94
C LEU A 63 5.51 0.22 -1.31
N VAL A 64 6.32 1.27 -1.15
CA VAL A 64 7.59 1.15 -0.45
C VAL A 64 7.45 1.97 0.83
N ILE A 65 7.70 1.37 1.96
CA ILE A 65 7.37 1.94 3.25
C ILE A 65 8.61 2.01 4.11
N GLN A 66 8.76 3.12 4.83
CA GLN A 66 9.82 3.24 5.81
C GLN A 66 9.21 3.13 7.20
N ALA A 67 9.73 2.23 8.02
CA ALA A 67 9.17 1.99 9.34
C ALA A 67 9.74 3.00 10.32
N VAL A 68 9.35 4.26 10.17
CA VAL A 68 9.87 5.34 11.00
C VAL A 68 8.87 5.84 12.01
N GLY A 69 7.62 5.50 11.90
CA GLY A 69 6.59 5.91 12.85
C GLY A 69 5.94 4.69 13.46
N LYS A 70 5.06 4.93 14.43
CA LYS A 70 4.41 3.85 15.14
C LYS A 70 3.62 2.95 14.20
N SER A 71 2.82 3.54 13.32
CA SER A 71 1.97 2.76 12.44
C SER A 71 2.75 2.03 11.37
N THR A 72 3.79 2.66 10.80
CA THR A 72 4.57 2.00 9.78
C THR A 72 5.44 0.89 10.38
N LYS A 73 5.83 1.00 11.65
CA LYS A 73 6.51 -0.10 12.33
C LYS A 73 5.56 -1.26 12.60
N GLU A 74 4.32 -0.96 12.94
CA GLU A 74 3.33 -2.01 13.13
C GLU A 74 3.08 -2.72 11.81
N MET A 75 2.94 -1.99 10.72
CA MET A 75 2.78 -2.59 9.41
C MET A 75 3.94 -3.51 9.08
N GLN A 76 5.15 -3.11 9.44
CA GLN A 76 6.32 -3.92 9.17
C GLN A 76 6.21 -5.30 9.82
N GLN A 77 5.60 -5.36 11.00
CA GLN A 77 5.51 -6.61 11.71
C GLN A 77 4.34 -7.47 11.26
N VAL A 78 3.23 -6.87 10.88
CA VAL A 78 2.04 -7.65 10.60
C VAL A 78 1.74 -7.85 9.12
N CYS A 79 2.28 -7.02 8.23
CA CYS A 79 1.94 -7.09 6.82
C CYS A 79 2.86 -8.07 6.10
N LYS A 80 2.40 -9.27 5.89
CA LYS A 80 3.15 -10.32 5.21
C LYS A 80 2.30 -10.92 4.12
N VAL A 81 2.92 -11.64 3.21
CA VAL A 81 2.20 -12.29 2.12
C VAL A 81 1.12 -13.17 2.72
N GLY A 82 -0.08 -13.05 2.21
CA GLY A 82 -1.23 -13.79 2.69
C GLY A 82 -2.08 -13.07 3.69
N THR A 83 -1.58 -11.96 4.26
CA THR A 83 -2.42 -11.13 5.11
C THR A 83 -3.07 -10.05 4.26
N SER A 84 -3.97 -9.29 4.84
CA SER A 84 -4.71 -8.27 4.09
C SER A 84 -4.77 -6.98 4.88
N LEU A 85 -4.85 -5.86 4.16
CA LEU A 85 -5.11 -4.58 4.78
C LEU A 85 -6.61 -4.43 4.96
N TYR A 86 -7.03 -3.74 6.02
CA TYR A 86 -8.44 -3.51 6.25
C TYR A 86 -9.01 -2.53 5.23
N GLY A 87 -8.29 -1.48 4.93
CA GLY A 87 -8.74 -0.47 3.99
C GLY A 87 -7.63 0.07 3.14
N MET A 88 -7.98 0.51 1.93
CA MET A 88 -7.03 1.10 1.01
C MET A 88 -7.82 2.01 0.09
N VAL A 89 -7.59 3.31 0.21
CA VAL A 89 -8.38 4.32 -0.48
C VAL A 89 -7.48 5.15 -1.37
N GLY A 90 -7.92 5.46 -2.53
CA GLY A 90 -7.20 6.27 -3.50
C GLY A 90 -7.46 5.74 -4.89
N PRO A 91 -6.60 6.07 -5.88
CA PRO A 91 -5.39 6.89 -5.72
C PRO A 91 -5.71 8.36 -5.58
N MET A 92 -4.85 9.10 -4.92
CA MET A 92 -5.03 10.52 -4.68
C MET A 92 -3.80 11.30 -5.09
N GLY A 93 -3.96 12.59 -5.32
CA GLY A 93 -2.85 13.46 -5.65
C GLY A 93 -2.36 13.24 -7.06
N GLY A 94 -1.06 13.36 -7.22
CA GLY A 94 -0.49 13.27 -8.53
C GLY A 94 -0.38 14.64 -9.13
N LYS A 95 0.01 14.72 -10.43
CA LYS A 95 0.19 15.96 -10.99
C LYS A 95 -1.04 16.44 -11.45
N GLY A 96 -1.76 16.56 -11.23
CA GLY A 96 -2.86 17.07 -11.71
C GLY A 96 -3.17 18.41 -11.75
N HIS A 97 -3.06 18.76 -11.85
CA HIS A 97 -3.32 19.50 -11.74
C HIS A 97 -3.14 20.33 -11.99
N GLY A 98 -3.11 19.95 -11.94
CA GLY A 98 -3.01 21.05 -11.91
C GLY A 98 -3.35 21.58 -12.44
#